data_4345dbc9098bbe3d9b9e146ed47eb035
#
_entry.id   4345dbc9098bbe3d9b9e146ed47eb035
#
_cell.length_a   1.000
_cell.length_b   1.000
_cell.length_c   1.000
_cell.angle_alpha   90.00
_cell.angle_beta   90.00
_cell.angle_gamma   90.00
#
_symmetry.space_group_name_H-M   'P 1'
#
loop_
_entity.id
_entity.type
_entity.pdbx_description
1 polymer ?
#
loop_
_entity_poly.entity_id
_entity_poly.type
_entity_poly.pdbx_seq_one_letter_code
_entity_poly.pdbx_strand_id
1 'polypeptide(L)'
;MPAPTALQRAPDALAVEETVHDAPQSAVDQDVLIHTSTQPEPFQESATQEPEATDSMQVDSENRPVFAPEVASRSAARIEERKVRIPPHRMTPLKTAWPKIYPPLVEHLGLQLRMNIAKKAVELRTSSQTLDTGALQKGADFITAFTLGFDVDDAIALLRLDDLYIETFEVKDVKTLNGEHMSRAVGRIAGKDGKTKFAIENASRTRIVLADQKVHILGGFKNIHIAREAVVSLILGSPPSKVYGNLRTVAGRMKERM
;
A
#
# COMPACT_ATOMS: atom_id res chain seq x y z
N MET A 1 -34.70 -40.62 37.23
CA MET A 1 -33.93 -41.26 36.16
C MET A 1 -32.60 -40.51 36.04
N PRO A 2 -31.45 -41.18 36.28
CA PRO A 2 -30.15 -40.51 36.24
C PRO A 2 -29.64 -40.37 34.81
N ALA A 3 -28.92 -39.26 34.55
CA ALA A 3 -28.29 -38.98 33.28
C ALA A 3 -27.05 -39.85 33.00
N PRO A 4 -26.74 -40.17 31.75
CA PRO A 4 -25.59 -41.04 31.42
C PRO A 4 -24.25 -40.30 31.58
N THR A 5 -23.33 -40.99 32.25
CA THR A 5 -21.97 -40.64 32.55
C THR A 5 -21.12 -40.61 31.27
N ALA A 6 -20.38 -39.53 31.01
CA ALA A 6 -19.40 -39.47 29.93
C ALA A 6 -18.18 -40.35 30.22
N LEU A 7 -17.87 -41.25 29.30
CA LEU A 7 -16.68 -42.07 29.27
C LEU A 7 -15.40 -41.21 29.09
N GLN A 8 -14.56 -41.18 30.12
CA GLN A 8 -13.19 -40.71 30.04
C GLN A 8 -12.36 -41.71 29.22
N ARG A 9 -11.86 -41.29 28.07
CA ARG A 9 -10.88 -42.04 27.28
C ARG A 9 -9.51 -41.47 27.56
N ALA A 10 -8.63 -42.29 28.12
CA ALA A 10 -7.23 -41.95 28.33
C ALA A 10 -6.47 -41.84 27.00
N PRO A 11 -5.50 -40.94 26.87
CA PRO A 11 -4.65 -40.87 25.67
C PRO A 11 -3.60 -41.98 25.72
N ASP A 12 -3.57 -42.79 24.66
CA ASP A 12 -2.51 -43.78 24.40
C ASP A 12 -1.19 -43.04 24.12
N ALA A 13 -0.17 -43.48 24.86
CA ALA A 13 1.21 -43.08 24.66
C ALA A 13 1.74 -43.72 23.37
N LEU A 14 2.03 -42.88 22.37
CA LEU A 14 2.78 -43.29 21.19
C LEU A 14 4.28 -43.19 21.48
N ALA A 15 4.92 -44.37 21.39
CA ALA A 15 6.34 -44.57 21.54
C ALA A 15 7.10 -43.81 20.42
N VAL A 16 8.12 -43.08 20.84
CA VAL A 16 9.10 -42.45 19.97
C VAL A 16 10.15 -43.50 19.61
N GLU A 17 10.19 -43.95 18.37
CA GLU A 17 11.33 -44.68 17.83
C GLU A 17 12.36 -43.66 17.31
N GLU A 18 13.46 -43.58 18.05
CA GLU A 18 14.70 -42.95 17.59
C GLU A 18 15.35 -43.83 16.52
N THR A 19 15.34 -43.41 15.25
CA THR A 19 16.25 -43.96 14.26
C THR A 19 17.46 -43.02 14.13
N VAL A 20 18.52 -43.41 14.77
CA VAL A 20 19.88 -42.93 14.55
C VAL A 20 20.29 -43.33 13.15
N HIS A 21 20.47 -42.40 12.23
CA HIS A 21 21.23 -42.61 10.98
C HIS A 21 22.57 -41.92 11.09
N ASP A 22 23.53 -42.80 11.18
CA ASP A 22 24.95 -42.68 11.10
C ASP A 22 25.38 -41.85 9.86
N ALA A 23 26.29 -40.92 10.06
CA ALA A 23 26.95 -40.15 9.02
C ALA A 23 28.26 -40.84 8.65
N PRO A 24 28.59 -41.06 7.37
CA PRO A 24 29.92 -41.30 6.97
C PRO A 24 30.70 -40.01 6.73
N GLN A 25 31.72 -39.81 7.53
CA GLN A 25 32.89 -38.99 7.21
C GLN A 25 33.69 -39.68 6.12
N SER A 26 34.08 -38.95 5.12
CA SER A 26 35.37 -39.05 4.42
C SER A 26 35.25 -38.19 3.15
N ALA A 27 36.05 -37.29 3.09
CA ALA A 27 37.43 -37.18 2.68
C ALA A 27 37.57 -36.37 1.39
N VAL A 28 38.54 -35.56 1.51
CA VAL A 28 39.62 -35.23 0.57
C VAL A 28 39.43 -33.94 -0.24
N ASP A 29 40.21 -32.98 0.19
CA ASP A 29 40.79 -31.86 -0.56
C ASP A 29 41.20 -32.30 -1.96
N GLN A 30 40.67 -31.60 -2.94
CA GLN A 30 41.32 -31.54 -4.26
C GLN A 30 41.54 -30.07 -4.63
N ASP A 31 42.80 -29.67 -4.44
CA ASP A 31 43.40 -28.50 -5.03
C ASP A 31 43.17 -28.47 -6.53
N VAL A 32 42.36 -27.52 -6.98
CA VAL A 32 42.27 -27.19 -8.41
C VAL A 32 43.42 -26.26 -8.77
N LEU A 33 44.50 -26.85 -9.27
CA LEU A 33 45.59 -26.13 -9.91
C LEU A 33 45.09 -25.39 -11.15
N ILE A 34 45.07 -24.08 -11.09
CA ILE A 34 44.84 -23.21 -12.25
C ILE A 34 46.11 -23.25 -13.10
N HIS A 35 46.05 -23.96 -14.23
CA HIS A 35 47.07 -23.89 -15.25
C HIS A 35 46.96 -22.57 -16.01
N THR A 36 47.88 -21.67 -15.69
CA THR A 36 48.14 -20.47 -16.49
C THR A 36 48.96 -20.88 -17.70
N SER A 37 48.33 -21.06 -18.83
CA SER A 37 48.98 -21.25 -20.12
C SER A 37 49.06 -19.89 -20.81
N THR A 38 50.24 -19.27 -20.71
CA THR A 38 50.62 -18.06 -21.43
C THR A 38 51.07 -18.41 -22.84
N GLN A 39 50.32 -18.06 -23.86
CA GLN A 39 50.85 -17.85 -25.20
C GLN A 39 50.30 -16.57 -25.79
N PRO A 40 51.15 -15.65 -26.29
CA PRO A 40 50.69 -14.41 -26.90
C PRO A 40 50.47 -14.63 -28.40
N GLU A 41 49.22 -14.43 -28.83
CA GLU A 41 48.91 -14.23 -30.26
C GLU A 41 48.73 -12.72 -30.54
N PRO A 42 49.13 -12.24 -31.73
CA PRO A 42 49.22 -10.83 -32.02
C PRO A 42 47.83 -10.23 -32.28
N PHE A 43 47.49 -9.24 -31.48
CA PHE A 43 46.28 -8.42 -31.67
C PHE A 43 46.36 -7.60 -32.95
N GLN A 44 45.45 -7.85 -33.87
CA GLN A 44 45.05 -6.87 -34.88
C GLN A 44 44.19 -5.82 -34.21
N GLU A 45 44.68 -4.59 -34.19
CA GLU A 45 43.93 -3.39 -33.83
C GLU A 45 42.80 -3.16 -34.83
N SER A 46 41.58 -3.50 -34.46
CA SER A 46 40.39 -2.88 -35.00
C SER A 46 39.94 -1.82 -34.03
N ALA A 47 40.21 -0.58 -34.39
CA ALA A 47 39.81 0.61 -33.68
C ALA A 47 38.26 0.70 -33.63
N THR A 48 37.66 0.17 -32.57
CA THR A 48 36.30 0.54 -32.19
C THR A 48 36.41 1.72 -31.23
N GLN A 49 36.20 2.92 -31.75
CA GLN A 49 36.05 4.13 -30.96
C GLN A 49 34.86 3.95 -30.07
N GLU A 50 35.08 3.68 -28.80
CA GLU A 50 34.11 3.97 -27.76
C GLU A 50 33.97 5.51 -27.69
N PRO A 51 32.75 6.06 -27.73
CA PRO A 51 32.58 7.47 -27.44
C PRO A 51 32.81 7.63 -25.93
N GLU A 52 33.99 8.15 -25.55
CA GLU A 52 34.17 8.76 -24.26
C GLU A 52 33.08 9.82 -24.10
N ALA A 53 32.07 9.50 -23.30
CA ALA A 53 31.11 10.47 -22.79
C ALA A 53 31.88 11.38 -21.80
N THR A 54 32.62 12.34 -22.35
CA THR A 54 33.00 13.52 -21.58
C THR A 54 31.70 14.22 -21.24
N ASP A 55 31.25 13.97 -20.02
CA ASP A 55 30.13 14.68 -19.38
C ASP A 55 30.57 16.14 -19.14
N SER A 56 30.70 16.89 -20.25
CA SER A 56 30.92 18.32 -20.20
C SER A 56 29.60 18.96 -19.82
N MET A 57 29.47 19.30 -18.53
CA MET A 57 28.36 20.13 -18.04
C MET A 57 28.21 21.32 -18.99
N GLN A 58 27.13 21.33 -19.77
CA GLN A 58 26.74 22.48 -20.54
C GLN A 58 26.28 23.57 -19.57
N VAL A 59 26.97 24.70 -19.62
CA VAL A 59 26.72 25.85 -18.75
C VAL A 59 26.15 26.96 -19.61
N ASP A 60 25.04 27.57 -19.21
CA ASP A 60 24.50 28.75 -19.87
C ASP A 60 25.43 29.96 -19.77
N SER A 61 25.14 31.01 -20.54
CA SER A 61 25.86 32.26 -20.48
C SER A 61 25.90 32.93 -19.09
N GLU A 62 25.05 32.49 -18.17
CA GLU A 62 25.00 32.91 -16.76
C GLU A 62 25.71 31.95 -15.80
N ASN A 63 26.51 31.01 -16.31
CA ASN A 63 27.23 30.00 -15.50
C ASN A 63 26.32 29.05 -14.71
N ARG A 64 25.07 28.84 -15.18
CA ARG A 64 24.15 27.87 -14.57
C ARG A 64 24.22 26.54 -15.31
N PRO A 65 24.22 25.40 -14.63
CA PRO A 65 24.21 24.10 -15.29
C PRO A 65 22.89 23.90 -16.05
N VAL A 66 22.99 23.67 -17.35
CA VAL A 66 21.86 23.33 -18.22
C VAL A 66 21.72 21.81 -18.24
N PHE A 67 20.65 21.31 -17.66
CA PHE A 67 20.31 19.90 -17.77
C PHE A 67 19.58 19.67 -19.11
N ALA A 68 20.07 18.76 -19.90
CA ALA A 68 19.37 18.35 -21.11
C ALA A 68 17.97 17.83 -20.75
N PRO A 69 16.90 18.29 -21.44
CA PRO A 69 15.56 17.78 -21.15
C PRO A 69 15.52 16.28 -21.38
N GLU A 70 15.22 15.54 -20.32
CA GLU A 70 15.08 14.09 -20.41
C GLU A 70 13.87 13.78 -21.31
N VAL A 71 14.13 13.05 -22.40
CA VAL A 71 13.06 12.68 -23.32
C VAL A 71 12.11 11.75 -22.58
N ALA A 72 10.91 12.21 -22.27
CA ALA A 72 9.88 11.47 -21.54
C ALA A 72 9.62 10.05 -22.09
N SER A 73 9.93 9.83 -23.38
CA SER A 73 9.85 8.52 -24.02
C SER A 73 10.86 7.47 -23.48
N ARG A 74 12.00 7.90 -22.91
CA ARG A 74 12.99 6.96 -22.35
C ARG A 74 12.67 6.52 -20.92
N SER A 75 12.12 7.39 -20.10
CA SER A 75 11.69 7.04 -18.73
C SER A 75 10.46 6.14 -18.75
N ALA A 76 9.54 6.36 -19.70
CA ALA A 76 8.34 5.53 -19.89
C ALA A 76 8.63 4.14 -20.50
N ALA A 77 9.79 3.95 -21.12
CA ALA A 77 10.17 2.65 -21.73
C ALA A 77 10.54 1.57 -20.70
N ARG A 78 10.79 1.94 -19.44
CA ARG A 78 11.11 0.96 -18.40
C ARG A 78 9.85 0.26 -17.94
N ILE A 79 9.76 -1.04 -18.21
CA ILE A 79 8.66 -1.85 -17.76
C ILE A 79 8.80 -2.11 -16.27
N GLU A 80 7.93 -1.48 -15.50
CA GLU A 80 7.82 -1.70 -14.06
C GLU A 80 6.56 -2.48 -13.74
N GLU A 81 6.64 -3.37 -12.75
CA GLU A 81 5.53 -4.18 -12.30
C GLU A 81 5.34 -4.02 -10.79
N ARG A 82 4.10 -3.84 -10.36
CA ARG A 82 3.74 -3.79 -8.95
C ARG A 82 2.58 -4.71 -8.65
N LYS A 83 2.65 -5.41 -7.50
CA LYS A 83 1.62 -6.34 -7.04
C LYS A 83 1.02 -5.84 -5.75
N VAL A 84 -0.30 -5.64 -5.74
CA VAL A 84 -1.05 -5.26 -4.56
C VAL A 84 -1.84 -6.48 -4.07
N ARG A 85 -1.58 -6.90 -2.83
CA ARG A 85 -2.29 -8.03 -2.20
C ARG A 85 -3.67 -7.59 -1.75
N ILE A 86 -4.65 -8.46 -1.93
CA ILE A 86 -6.05 -8.19 -1.58
C ILE A 86 -6.49 -9.16 -0.50
N PRO A 87 -7.07 -8.67 0.60
CA PRO A 87 -7.65 -9.53 1.63
C PRO A 87 -8.77 -10.41 1.05
N PRO A 88 -8.93 -11.65 1.53
CA PRO A 88 -9.95 -12.58 1.00
C PRO A 88 -11.37 -12.02 0.99
N HIS A 89 -11.74 -11.28 2.03
CA HIS A 89 -13.07 -10.68 2.18
C HIS A 89 -13.35 -9.57 1.15
N ARG A 90 -12.30 -8.94 0.58
CA ARG A 90 -12.43 -7.90 -0.45
C ARG A 90 -12.39 -8.45 -1.89
N MET A 91 -12.10 -9.73 -2.08
CA MET A 91 -12.04 -10.33 -3.42
C MET A 91 -13.39 -10.36 -4.14
N THR A 92 -14.48 -10.64 -3.42
CA THR A 92 -15.83 -10.63 -4.01
C THR A 92 -16.26 -9.21 -4.40
N PRO A 93 -16.16 -8.19 -3.52
CA PRO A 93 -16.41 -6.80 -3.92
C PRO A 93 -15.53 -6.34 -5.09
N LEU A 94 -14.26 -6.77 -5.14
CA LEU A 94 -13.35 -6.44 -6.24
C LEU A 94 -13.87 -6.97 -7.58
N LYS A 95 -14.32 -8.23 -7.64
CA LYS A 95 -14.87 -8.81 -8.86
C LYS A 95 -16.10 -8.05 -9.34
N THR A 96 -16.98 -7.67 -8.42
CA THR A 96 -18.21 -6.91 -8.72
C THR A 96 -17.87 -5.48 -9.19
N ALA A 97 -16.90 -4.83 -8.55
CA ALA A 97 -16.48 -3.47 -8.89
C ALA A 97 -15.47 -3.41 -10.06
N TRP A 98 -14.98 -4.56 -10.56
CA TRP A 98 -13.97 -4.62 -11.62
C TRP A 98 -14.29 -3.78 -12.86
N PRO A 99 -15.52 -3.78 -13.39
CA PRO A 99 -15.89 -2.95 -14.53
C PRO A 99 -15.72 -1.44 -14.27
N LYS A 100 -15.80 -0.99 -13.02
CA LYS A 100 -15.61 0.41 -12.62
C LYS A 100 -14.14 0.74 -12.35
N ILE A 101 -13.34 -0.24 -11.92
CA ILE A 101 -11.91 -0.10 -11.56
C ILE A 101 -11.04 -0.08 -12.83
N TYR A 102 -11.38 -0.90 -13.81
CA TYR A 102 -10.58 -1.08 -15.02
C TYR A 102 -10.42 0.19 -15.87
N PRO A 103 -11.50 0.93 -16.24
CA PRO A 103 -11.41 2.08 -17.12
C PRO A 103 -10.48 3.18 -16.60
N PRO A 104 -10.59 3.66 -15.34
CA PRO A 104 -9.73 4.75 -14.86
C PRO A 104 -8.23 4.43 -14.91
N LEU A 105 -7.86 3.18 -14.70
CA LEU A 105 -6.45 2.76 -14.68
C LEU A 105 -5.88 2.55 -16.09
N VAL A 106 -6.69 2.05 -17.02
CA VAL A 106 -6.24 1.75 -18.38
C VAL A 106 -6.35 2.98 -19.28
N GLU A 107 -7.48 3.69 -19.24
CA GLU A 107 -7.74 4.81 -20.14
C GLU A 107 -7.01 6.10 -19.71
N HIS A 108 -6.95 6.40 -18.40
CA HIS A 108 -6.33 7.63 -17.92
C HIS A 108 -4.84 7.47 -17.61
N LEU A 109 -4.42 6.34 -17.03
CA LEU A 109 -3.02 6.13 -16.64
C LEU A 109 -2.24 5.29 -17.66
N GLY A 110 -2.89 4.67 -18.64
CA GLY A 110 -2.23 3.82 -19.63
C GLY A 110 -1.58 2.56 -19.01
N LEU A 111 -2.07 2.08 -17.86
CA LEU A 111 -1.53 0.91 -17.17
C LEU A 111 -2.16 -0.38 -17.66
N GLN A 112 -1.37 -1.44 -17.69
CA GLN A 112 -1.88 -2.80 -17.85
C GLN A 112 -2.28 -3.37 -16.50
N LEU A 113 -3.50 -3.90 -16.41
CA LEU A 113 -4.10 -4.40 -15.19
C LEU A 113 -4.48 -5.88 -15.31
N ARG A 114 -4.06 -6.69 -14.33
CA ARG A 114 -4.40 -8.11 -14.27
C ARG A 114 -4.85 -8.50 -12.87
N MET A 115 -6.01 -9.16 -12.78
CA MET A 115 -6.46 -9.79 -11.53
C MET A 115 -5.93 -11.22 -11.44
N ASN A 116 -5.10 -11.49 -10.44
CA ASN A 116 -4.61 -12.83 -10.14
C ASN A 116 -5.40 -13.43 -8.97
N ILE A 117 -6.37 -14.28 -9.29
CA ILE A 117 -7.26 -14.88 -8.27
C ILE A 117 -6.49 -15.88 -7.40
N ALA A 118 -5.58 -16.67 -7.98
CA ALA A 118 -4.81 -17.69 -7.26
C ALA A 118 -3.91 -17.06 -6.19
N LYS A 119 -3.23 -15.94 -6.53
CA LYS A 119 -2.36 -15.21 -5.61
C LYS A 119 -3.10 -14.16 -4.76
N LYS A 120 -4.41 -13.98 -4.98
CA LYS A 120 -5.22 -12.94 -4.33
C LYS A 120 -4.57 -11.57 -4.43
N ALA A 121 -4.17 -11.19 -5.63
CA ALA A 121 -3.48 -9.94 -5.90
C ALA A 121 -3.93 -9.31 -7.22
N VAL A 122 -3.83 -8.00 -7.31
CA VAL A 122 -3.90 -7.26 -8.56
C VAL A 122 -2.47 -6.92 -8.97
N GLU A 123 -2.15 -7.23 -10.20
CA GLU A 123 -0.87 -6.96 -10.83
C GLU A 123 -1.04 -5.76 -11.76
N LEU A 124 -0.20 -4.74 -11.55
CA LEU A 124 -0.13 -3.52 -12.32
C LEU A 124 1.19 -3.52 -13.06
N ARG A 125 1.17 -3.12 -14.33
CA ARG A 125 2.36 -3.02 -15.17
C ARG A 125 2.31 -1.77 -16.00
N THR A 126 3.46 -1.11 -16.17
CA THR A 126 3.59 0.01 -17.11
C THR A 126 3.50 -0.48 -18.55
N SER A 127 2.91 0.32 -19.41
CA SER A 127 2.78 0.08 -20.85
C SER A 127 3.56 1.15 -21.62
N SER A 128 3.75 0.94 -22.91
CA SER A 128 4.28 1.98 -23.81
C SER A 128 3.40 3.25 -23.89
N GLN A 129 2.15 3.13 -23.47
CA GLN A 129 1.19 4.26 -23.43
C GLN A 129 1.25 5.03 -22.10
N THR A 130 1.99 4.52 -21.08
CA THR A 130 2.12 5.20 -19.80
C THR A 130 3.05 6.39 -19.94
N LEU A 131 2.51 7.60 -19.82
CA LEU A 131 3.28 8.86 -19.94
C LEU A 131 3.88 9.29 -18.60
N ASP A 132 3.14 9.09 -17.51
CA ASP A 132 3.54 9.51 -16.17
C ASP A 132 4.45 8.48 -15.49
N THR A 133 5.59 8.91 -14.98
CA THR A 133 6.49 8.07 -14.19
C THR A 133 5.86 7.63 -12.88
N GLY A 134 4.94 8.44 -12.30
CA GLY A 134 4.20 8.15 -11.07
C GLY A 134 2.91 7.33 -11.26
N ALA A 135 2.51 7.02 -12.49
CA ALA A 135 1.24 6.35 -12.78
C ALA A 135 1.10 5.01 -12.06
N LEU A 136 2.19 4.23 -12.00
CA LEU A 136 2.20 2.94 -11.34
C LEU A 136 1.94 3.05 -9.82
N GLN A 137 2.52 4.08 -9.18
CA GLN A 137 2.28 4.36 -7.76
C GLN A 137 0.84 4.80 -7.52
N LYS A 138 0.33 5.76 -8.30
CA LYS A 138 -1.07 6.21 -8.22
C LYS A 138 -2.04 5.04 -8.40
N GLY A 139 -1.79 4.17 -9.37
CA GLY A 139 -2.58 2.97 -9.59
C GLY A 139 -2.52 1.98 -8.41
N ALA A 140 -1.35 1.80 -7.80
CA ALA A 140 -1.20 0.96 -6.61
C ALA A 140 -1.94 1.55 -5.40
N ASP A 141 -1.86 2.86 -5.18
CA ASP A 141 -2.54 3.55 -4.09
C ASP A 141 -4.07 3.51 -4.25
N PHE A 142 -4.56 3.64 -5.48
CA PHE A 142 -5.98 3.43 -5.80
C PHE A 142 -6.47 2.04 -5.42
N ILE A 143 -5.75 0.98 -5.86
CA ILE A 143 -6.11 -0.40 -5.50
C ILE A 143 -6.01 -0.62 -4.00
N THR A 144 -4.99 -0.03 -3.34
CA THR A 144 -4.83 -0.11 -1.89
C THR A 144 -6.00 0.57 -1.16
N ALA A 145 -6.43 1.75 -1.60
CA ALA A 145 -7.62 2.43 -1.06
C ALA A 145 -8.86 1.53 -1.13
N PHE A 146 -9.09 0.91 -2.28
CA PHE A 146 -10.20 -0.02 -2.44
C PHE A 146 -10.08 -1.24 -1.50
N THR A 147 -8.88 -1.78 -1.29
CA THR A 147 -8.68 -2.92 -0.38
C THR A 147 -8.94 -2.56 1.08
N LEU A 148 -8.67 -1.31 1.47
CA LEU A 148 -8.93 -0.78 2.81
C LEU A 148 -10.42 -0.56 3.08
N GLY A 149 -11.25 -0.49 2.03
CA GLY A 149 -12.70 -0.40 2.17
C GLY A 149 -13.33 0.88 1.61
N PHE A 150 -12.55 1.76 0.99
CA PHE A 150 -13.11 2.93 0.32
C PHE A 150 -13.92 2.53 -0.92
N ASP A 151 -14.89 3.35 -1.26
CA ASP A 151 -15.66 3.20 -2.49
C ASP A 151 -14.81 3.55 -3.72
N VAL A 152 -15.15 2.99 -4.87
CA VAL A 152 -14.41 3.21 -6.12
C VAL A 152 -14.41 4.70 -6.49
N ASP A 153 -15.56 5.37 -6.31
CA ASP A 153 -15.71 6.79 -6.66
C ASP A 153 -14.82 7.70 -5.80
N ASP A 154 -14.68 7.38 -4.51
CA ASP A 154 -13.78 8.09 -3.59
C ASP A 154 -12.29 7.78 -3.92
N ALA A 155 -11.99 6.53 -4.29
CA ALA A 155 -10.65 6.12 -4.67
C ALA A 155 -10.18 6.75 -6.00
N ILE A 156 -11.09 7.00 -6.96
CA ILE A 156 -10.78 7.70 -8.23
C ILE A 156 -10.20 9.09 -7.97
N ALA A 157 -10.59 9.74 -6.88
CA ALA A 157 -10.01 11.03 -6.52
C ALA A 157 -8.48 10.97 -6.34
N LEU A 158 -7.91 9.85 -5.87
CA LEU A 158 -6.45 9.65 -5.76
C LEU A 158 -5.74 9.64 -7.11
N LEU A 159 -6.44 9.29 -8.19
CA LEU A 159 -5.87 9.29 -9.53
C LEU A 159 -5.81 10.69 -10.13
N ARG A 160 -6.76 11.55 -9.73
CA ARG A 160 -6.93 12.91 -10.27
C ARG A 160 -6.18 13.97 -9.49
N LEU A 161 -6.02 13.78 -8.18
CA LEU A 161 -5.46 14.76 -7.26
C LEU A 161 -4.20 14.16 -6.62
N ASP A 162 -3.10 14.89 -6.73
CA ASP A 162 -1.80 14.46 -6.17
C ASP A 162 -1.67 14.76 -4.66
N ASP A 163 -2.52 15.65 -4.13
CA ASP A 163 -2.49 16.10 -2.73
C ASP A 163 -3.34 15.24 -1.77
N LEU A 164 -3.82 14.09 -2.23
CA LEU A 164 -4.61 13.17 -1.42
C LEU A 164 -3.76 12.04 -0.85
N TYR A 165 -3.96 11.79 0.44
CA TYR A 165 -3.25 10.76 1.19
C TYR A 165 -4.22 9.86 1.93
N ILE A 166 -3.75 8.67 2.28
CA ILE A 166 -4.46 7.73 3.14
C ILE A 166 -3.68 7.58 4.43
N GLU A 167 -4.29 7.95 5.54
CA GLU A 167 -3.75 7.68 6.86
C GLU A 167 -4.49 6.52 7.51
N THR A 168 -3.75 5.60 8.10
CA THR A 168 -4.28 4.45 8.82
C THR A 168 -3.69 4.42 10.21
N PHE A 169 -4.54 4.28 11.23
CA PHE A 169 -4.11 4.09 12.61
C PHE A 169 -5.05 3.14 13.34
N GLU A 170 -4.58 2.52 14.41
CA GLU A 170 -5.38 1.66 15.25
C GLU A 170 -5.94 2.43 16.45
N VAL A 171 -7.13 2.05 16.88
CA VAL A 171 -7.73 2.62 18.11
C VAL A 171 -6.84 2.39 19.32
N LYS A 172 -6.08 1.28 19.33
CA LYS A 172 -5.12 0.92 20.39
C LYS A 172 -3.93 1.87 20.46
N ASP A 173 -3.53 2.50 19.34
CA ASP A 173 -2.41 3.46 19.30
C ASP A 173 -2.73 4.72 20.12
N VAL A 174 -4.01 5.09 20.19
CA VAL A 174 -4.48 6.26 20.95
C VAL A 174 -4.67 5.90 22.42
N LYS A 175 -5.32 4.77 22.69
CA LYS A 175 -5.58 4.28 24.05
C LYS A 175 -5.70 2.77 24.02
N THR A 176 -4.99 2.11 24.91
CA THR A 176 -5.07 0.66 25.08
C THR A 176 -6.45 0.28 25.64
N LEU A 177 -7.33 -0.20 24.76
CA LEU A 177 -8.69 -0.61 25.05
C LEU A 177 -8.84 -2.09 24.70
N ASN A 178 -9.53 -2.84 25.57
CA ASN A 178 -9.78 -4.25 25.35
C ASN A 178 -11.29 -4.57 25.41
N GLY A 179 -11.69 -5.62 24.68
CA GLY A 179 -13.04 -6.17 24.70
C GLY A 179 -14.12 -5.14 24.44
N GLU A 180 -15.07 -5.03 25.37
CA GLU A 180 -16.23 -4.14 25.25
C GLU A 180 -15.87 -2.65 25.20
N HIS A 181 -14.75 -2.25 25.83
CA HIS A 181 -14.31 -0.85 25.77
C HIS A 181 -13.93 -0.43 24.36
N MET A 182 -13.32 -1.36 23.61
CA MET A 182 -12.98 -1.18 22.19
C MET A 182 -14.27 -1.04 21.37
N SER A 183 -15.22 -1.94 21.51
CA SER A 183 -16.49 -1.91 20.80
C SER A 183 -17.26 -0.62 21.08
N ARG A 184 -17.27 -0.15 22.33
CA ARG A 184 -17.86 1.14 22.69
C ARG A 184 -17.15 2.34 22.08
N ALA A 185 -15.81 2.28 21.94
CA ALA A 185 -15.06 3.36 21.28
C ALA A 185 -15.39 3.39 19.78
N VAL A 186 -15.36 2.25 19.10
CA VAL A 186 -15.76 2.13 17.68
C VAL A 186 -17.22 2.60 17.49
N GLY A 187 -18.12 2.19 18.37
CA GLY A 187 -19.52 2.61 18.33
C GLY A 187 -19.70 4.14 18.50
N ARG A 188 -18.86 4.80 19.31
CA ARG A 188 -18.88 6.29 19.43
C ARG A 188 -18.38 6.99 18.16
N ILE A 189 -17.37 6.41 17.49
CA ILE A 189 -16.84 6.95 16.22
C ILE A 189 -17.90 6.82 15.13
N ALA A 190 -18.50 5.66 14.98
CA ALA A 190 -19.55 5.44 13.99
C ALA A 190 -20.80 6.29 14.32
N GLY A 191 -21.22 6.27 15.57
CA GLY A 191 -22.47 6.87 16.03
C GLY A 191 -23.70 6.08 15.59
N LYS A 192 -24.89 6.55 16.00
CA LYS A 192 -26.16 5.95 15.58
C LYS A 192 -26.32 6.16 14.06
N ASP A 193 -26.54 5.08 13.33
CA ASP A 193 -26.70 5.08 11.86
C ASP A 193 -25.53 5.75 11.10
N GLY A 194 -24.31 5.71 11.65
CA GLY A 194 -23.16 6.33 11.03
C GLY A 194 -23.10 7.86 11.13
N LYS A 195 -24.03 8.50 11.84
CA LYS A 195 -24.17 9.97 11.88
C LYS A 195 -22.90 10.69 12.35
N THR A 196 -22.19 10.14 13.35
CA THR A 196 -20.98 10.78 13.87
C THR A 196 -19.87 10.74 12.82
N LYS A 197 -19.66 9.59 12.18
CA LYS A 197 -18.72 9.42 11.10
C LYS A 197 -19.01 10.41 9.96
N PHE A 198 -20.24 10.45 9.45
CA PHE A 198 -20.63 11.36 8.36
C PHE A 198 -20.49 12.85 8.75
N ALA A 199 -20.76 13.20 10.00
CA ALA A 199 -20.55 14.57 10.46
C ALA A 199 -19.07 14.98 10.45
N ILE A 200 -18.16 14.06 10.81
CA ILE A 200 -16.72 14.29 10.73
C ILE A 200 -16.28 14.40 9.27
N GLU A 201 -16.70 13.47 8.43
CA GLU A 201 -16.38 13.45 6.99
C GLU A 201 -16.77 14.77 6.30
N ASN A 202 -18.00 15.23 6.53
CA ASN A 202 -18.51 16.46 5.93
C ASN A 202 -17.78 17.71 6.45
N ALA A 203 -17.48 17.76 7.75
CA ALA A 203 -16.83 18.91 8.36
C ALA A 203 -15.35 19.03 7.95
N SER A 204 -14.65 17.91 7.86
CA SER A 204 -13.22 17.84 7.50
C SER A 204 -12.97 17.65 6.00
N ARG A 205 -14.00 17.41 5.21
CA ARG A 205 -13.88 17.08 3.76
C ARG A 205 -12.97 15.89 3.52
N THR A 206 -13.14 14.84 4.31
CA THR A 206 -12.41 13.58 4.21
C THR A 206 -13.39 12.43 4.07
N ARG A 207 -12.88 11.24 3.74
CA ARG A 207 -13.60 9.97 3.83
C ARG A 207 -13.01 9.11 4.93
N ILE A 208 -13.85 8.45 5.70
CA ILE A 208 -13.44 7.63 6.84
C ILE A 208 -13.99 6.22 6.67
N VAL A 209 -13.13 5.23 6.74
CA VAL A 209 -13.52 3.83 6.78
C VAL A 209 -13.13 3.24 8.13
N LEU A 210 -14.08 2.59 8.77
CA LEU A 210 -13.89 1.85 10.02
C LEU A 210 -13.80 0.36 9.71
N ALA A 211 -12.64 -0.22 9.92
CA ALA A 211 -12.38 -1.65 9.75
C ALA A 211 -12.02 -2.24 11.12
N ASP A 212 -13.04 -2.68 11.86
CA ASP A 212 -12.93 -3.20 13.23
C ASP A 212 -12.14 -2.26 14.16
N GLN A 213 -10.86 -2.52 14.33
CA GLN A 213 -9.97 -1.74 15.22
C GLN A 213 -9.16 -0.67 14.48
N LYS A 214 -9.18 -0.70 13.14
CA LYS A 214 -8.43 0.23 12.30
C LYS A 214 -9.34 1.31 11.74
N VAL A 215 -8.80 2.51 11.71
CA VAL A 215 -9.45 3.67 11.12
C VAL A 215 -8.61 4.12 9.94
N HIS A 216 -9.23 4.22 8.78
CA HIS A 216 -8.61 4.69 7.55
C HIS A 216 -9.23 6.02 7.19
N ILE A 217 -8.43 7.05 6.95
CA ILE A 217 -8.87 8.40 6.58
C ILE A 217 -8.24 8.75 5.24
N LEU A 218 -9.07 9.14 4.28
CA LEU A 218 -8.67 9.60 2.96
C LEU A 218 -8.97 11.09 2.82
N GLY A 219 -8.00 11.88 2.42
CA GLY A 219 -8.18 13.31 2.19
C GLY A 219 -6.87 14.09 2.03
N GLY A 220 -6.94 15.41 1.99
CA GLY A 220 -5.76 16.26 2.01
C GLY A 220 -5.12 16.29 3.40
N PHE A 221 -3.81 16.51 3.47
CA PHE A 221 -3.01 16.42 4.70
C PHE A 221 -3.61 17.21 5.89
N LYS A 222 -3.97 18.49 5.68
CA LYS A 222 -4.58 19.33 6.72
C LYS A 222 -5.94 18.80 7.18
N ASN A 223 -6.71 18.28 6.23
CA ASN A 223 -8.05 17.75 6.47
C ASN A 223 -8.01 16.44 7.26
N ILE A 224 -7.06 15.58 6.93
CA ILE A 224 -6.80 14.32 7.64
C ILE A 224 -6.47 14.61 9.11
N HIS A 225 -5.62 15.61 9.38
CA HIS A 225 -5.26 15.98 10.76
C HIS A 225 -6.48 16.38 11.58
N ILE A 226 -7.38 17.20 11.02
CA ILE A 226 -8.62 17.61 11.67
C ILE A 226 -9.53 16.41 11.95
N ALA A 227 -9.69 15.54 10.96
CA ALA A 227 -10.49 14.32 11.11
C ALA A 227 -9.91 13.40 12.19
N ARG A 228 -8.58 13.22 12.19
CA ARG A 228 -7.86 12.42 13.19
C ARG A 228 -8.05 12.97 14.60
N GLU A 229 -7.90 14.28 14.83
CA GLU A 229 -8.12 14.89 16.12
C GLU A 229 -9.55 14.66 16.64
N ALA A 230 -10.55 14.78 15.75
CA ALA A 230 -11.94 14.50 16.09
C ALA A 230 -12.14 13.04 16.51
N VAL A 231 -11.58 12.09 15.75
CA VAL A 231 -11.67 10.65 16.05
C VAL A 231 -10.94 10.33 17.36
N VAL A 232 -9.73 10.87 17.56
CA VAL A 232 -8.94 10.70 18.80
C VAL A 232 -9.73 11.20 20.02
N SER A 233 -10.37 12.37 19.92
CA SER A 233 -11.20 12.90 21.00
C SER A 233 -12.35 11.97 21.37
N LEU A 234 -12.98 11.31 20.38
CA LEU A 234 -14.04 10.31 20.61
C LEU A 234 -13.51 9.03 21.27
N ILE A 235 -12.31 8.58 20.88
CA ILE A 235 -11.65 7.40 21.48
C ILE A 235 -11.35 7.67 22.95
N LEU A 236 -10.86 8.87 23.26
CA LEU A 236 -10.55 9.30 24.64
C LEU A 236 -11.81 9.46 25.51
N GLY A 237 -13.00 9.54 24.92
CA GLY A 237 -14.27 9.55 25.62
C GLY A 237 -14.99 10.89 25.62
N SER A 238 -14.58 11.85 24.82
CA SER A 238 -15.30 13.11 24.68
C SER A 238 -16.72 12.90 24.16
N PRO A 239 -17.71 13.64 24.65
CA PRO A 239 -19.07 13.52 24.12
C PRO A 239 -19.15 14.03 22.69
N PRO A 240 -19.94 13.37 21.81
CA PRO A 240 -20.05 13.75 20.40
C PRO A 240 -20.45 15.21 20.18
N SER A 241 -21.29 15.80 21.07
CA SER A 241 -21.71 17.19 20.98
C SER A 241 -20.54 18.16 21.04
N LYS A 242 -19.54 17.92 21.90
CA LYS A 242 -18.33 18.73 21.99
C LYS A 242 -17.49 18.64 20.70
N VAL A 243 -17.36 17.43 20.15
CA VAL A 243 -16.63 17.20 18.90
C VAL A 243 -17.32 17.93 17.74
N TYR A 244 -18.64 17.86 17.65
CA TYR A 244 -19.41 18.59 16.62
C TYR A 244 -19.24 20.12 16.75
N GLY A 245 -19.21 20.66 17.97
CA GLY A 245 -18.94 22.08 18.18
C GLY A 245 -17.59 22.51 17.64
N ASN A 246 -16.55 21.76 17.97
CA ASN A 246 -15.19 22.01 17.47
C ASN A 246 -15.12 21.91 15.94
N LEU A 247 -15.68 20.85 15.36
CA LEU A 247 -15.70 20.65 13.91
C LEU A 247 -16.43 21.77 13.17
N ARG A 248 -17.54 22.26 13.72
CA ARG A 248 -18.29 23.38 13.14
C ARG A 248 -17.45 24.66 13.10
N THR A 249 -16.71 24.94 14.18
CA THR A 249 -15.80 26.10 14.25
C THR A 249 -14.67 25.96 13.22
N VAL A 250 -14.06 24.76 13.11
CA VAL A 250 -12.99 24.49 12.14
C VAL A 250 -13.51 24.60 10.71
N ALA A 251 -14.67 24.01 10.42
CA ALA A 251 -15.29 24.08 9.09
C ALA A 251 -15.65 25.54 8.69
N GLY A 252 -16.08 26.37 9.64
CA GLY A 252 -16.28 27.81 9.41
C GLY A 252 -15.00 28.51 8.98
N ARG A 253 -13.92 28.31 9.75
CA ARG A 253 -12.60 28.91 9.45
C ARG A 253 -12.00 28.40 8.13
N MET A 254 -12.28 27.15 7.73
CA MET A 254 -11.83 26.62 6.43
C MET A 254 -12.57 27.29 5.25
N LYS A 255 -13.84 27.64 5.43
CA LYS A 255 -14.62 28.35 4.40
C LYS A 255 -14.18 29.80 4.23
N GLU A 256 -13.74 30.47 5.30
CA GLU A 256 -13.25 31.85 5.26
C GLU A 256 -11.88 31.99 4.56
N ARG A 257 -11.13 30.89 4.45
CA ARG A 257 -9.77 30.88 3.85
C ARG A 257 -9.76 30.48 2.38
N MET A 258 -10.91 30.11 1.83
CA MET A 258 -11.12 29.82 0.41
C MET A 258 -11.69 31.01 -0.33
#